data_cfe176fda6a26aa49b3364e26987eafa
#
_entry.id   cfe176fda6a26aa49b3364e26987eafa
#
_cell.length_a   1.000
_cell.length_b   1.000
_cell.length_c   1.000
_cell.angle_alpha   90.00
_cell.angle_beta   90.00
_cell.angle_gamma   90.00
#
_symmetry.space_group_name_H-M   'P 1'
#
loop_
_entity.id
_entity.type
_entity.pdbx_description
1 polymer ?
#
loop_
_entity_poly.entity_id
_entity_poly.type
_entity_poly.pdbx_seq_one_letter_code
_entity_poly.pdbx_strand_id
1 'polypeptide(L)'
;MRLLVDTQVWLWMLATPDRLTPEARALVENGATEVLLSAASAWEIAIKVGLGKLALPGPPEDTVPALMVRSAVTPLSVTHRHALRVAALPPHHRDPFDRLLVAQAQIEDLPLLTADPQLRAYDVKIVPA
;
A
#
# COMPACT_ATOMS: atom_id res chain seq x y z
N MET A 1 -9.21 4.34 13.40
CA MET A 1 -7.98 4.80 12.73
C MET A 1 -8.04 4.40 11.26
N ARG A 2 -7.59 5.27 10.39
CA ARG A 2 -7.46 4.99 8.95
C ARG A 2 -5.98 5.01 8.59
N LEU A 3 -5.52 4.08 7.75
CA LEU A 3 -4.13 4.07 7.26
C LEU A 3 -4.05 3.53 5.83
N LEU A 4 -3.04 3.99 5.10
CA LEU A 4 -2.73 3.51 3.77
C LEU A 4 -1.65 2.42 3.87
N VAL A 5 -1.88 1.28 3.24
CA VAL A 5 -0.93 0.16 3.30
C VAL A 5 -0.04 0.14 2.05
N ASP A 6 1.25 -0.07 2.25
CA ASP A 6 2.21 -0.34 1.19
C ASP A 6 1.86 -1.68 0.51
N THR A 7 2.10 -1.77 -0.79
CA THR A 7 1.83 -2.97 -1.59
C THR A 7 2.46 -4.24 -0.98
N GLN A 8 3.75 -4.18 -0.63
CA GLN A 8 4.45 -5.33 -0.06
C GLN A 8 3.88 -5.74 1.29
N VAL A 9 3.49 -4.77 2.11
CA VAL A 9 2.89 -5.04 3.42
C VAL A 9 1.54 -5.73 3.26
N TRP A 10 0.73 -5.30 2.30
CA TRP A 10 -0.55 -5.98 2.01
C TRP A 10 -0.33 -7.43 1.58
N LEU A 11 0.66 -7.69 0.74
CA LEU A 11 1.01 -9.05 0.34
C LEU A 11 1.45 -9.90 1.54
N TRP A 12 2.20 -9.33 2.49
CA TRP A 12 2.54 -10.00 3.73
C TRP A 12 1.30 -10.28 4.59
N MET A 13 0.38 -9.34 4.69
CA MET A 13 -0.88 -9.56 5.41
C MET A 13 -1.62 -10.79 4.88
N LEU A 14 -1.60 -11.01 3.56
CA LEU A 14 -2.30 -12.12 2.92
C LEU A 14 -1.59 -13.46 3.10
N ALA A 15 -0.27 -13.49 2.91
CA ALA A 15 0.48 -14.74 2.77
C ALA A 15 1.42 -15.05 3.94
N THR A 16 2.01 -14.02 4.55
CA THR A 16 3.05 -14.18 5.57
C THR A 16 2.91 -13.13 6.68
N PRO A 17 1.78 -13.13 7.43
CA PRO A 17 1.53 -12.10 8.45
C PRO A 17 2.58 -12.06 9.55
N ASP A 18 3.33 -13.14 9.75
CA ASP A 18 4.44 -13.20 10.72
C ASP A 18 5.62 -12.28 10.34
N ARG A 19 5.67 -11.81 9.11
CA ARG A 19 6.66 -10.81 8.68
C ARG A 19 6.39 -9.41 9.21
N LEU A 20 5.15 -9.14 9.61
CA LEU A 20 4.80 -7.87 10.21
C LEU A 20 5.35 -7.77 11.63
N THR A 21 5.69 -6.54 12.06
CA THR A 21 5.93 -6.31 13.48
C THR A 21 4.69 -6.67 14.30
N PRO A 22 4.83 -7.05 15.58
CA PRO A 22 3.67 -7.33 16.42
C PRO A 22 2.69 -6.17 16.49
N GLU A 23 3.20 -4.94 16.51
CA GLU A 23 2.40 -3.70 16.54
C GLU A 23 1.62 -3.51 15.24
N ALA A 24 2.28 -3.69 14.09
CA ALA A 24 1.63 -3.59 12.78
C ALA A 24 0.56 -4.66 12.61
N ARG A 25 0.87 -5.89 13.01
CA ARG A 25 -0.08 -7.00 12.94
C ARG A 25 -1.32 -6.75 13.78
N ALA A 26 -1.13 -6.31 15.03
CA ALA A 26 -2.24 -5.97 15.90
C ALA A 26 -3.11 -4.85 15.30
N LEU A 27 -2.47 -3.86 14.67
CA LEU A 27 -3.16 -2.73 14.07
C LEU A 27 -4.04 -3.16 12.89
N VAL A 28 -3.52 -3.98 11.96
CA VAL A 28 -4.27 -4.42 10.79
C VAL A 28 -5.35 -5.47 11.13
N GLU A 29 -5.19 -6.20 12.22
CA GLU A 29 -6.18 -7.16 12.71
C GLU A 29 -7.26 -6.52 13.59
N ASN A 30 -7.08 -5.26 13.99
CA ASN A 30 -8.06 -4.55 14.79
C ASN A 30 -9.24 -4.09 13.91
N GLY A 31 -10.44 -4.54 14.24
CA GLY A 31 -11.66 -4.19 13.49
C GLY A 31 -12.00 -2.69 13.47
N ALA A 32 -11.43 -1.89 14.39
CA ALA A 32 -11.60 -0.44 14.40
C ALA A 32 -10.64 0.30 13.46
N THR A 33 -9.68 -0.41 12.85
CA THR A 33 -8.74 0.16 11.89
C THR A 33 -9.25 -0.04 10.47
N GLU A 34 -9.40 1.04 9.72
CA GLU A 34 -9.70 0.99 8.29
C GLU A 34 -8.38 1.01 7.52
N VAL A 35 -8.05 -0.11 6.87
CA VAL A 35 -6.86 -0.24 6.03
C VAL A 35 -7.25 0.04 4.59
N LEU A 36 -6.60 1.02 3.96
CA LEU A 36 -6.86 1.40 2.57
C LEU A 36 -5.76 0.84 1.68
N LEU A 37 -6.17 0.30 0.53
CA LEU A 37 -5.27 -0.17 -0.53
C LEU A 37 -5.45 0.71 -1.76
N SER A 38 -4.35 1.33 -2.20
CA SER A 38 -4.37 2.19 -3.38
C SER A 38 -4.57 1.39 -4.67
N ALA A 39 -5.28 1.99 -5.63
CA ALA A 39 -5.33 1.49 -7.00
C ALA A 39 -3.92 1.40 -7.63
N ALA A 40 -2.97 2.24 -7.19
CA ALA A 40 -1.57 2.14 -7.60
C ALA A 40 -0.95 0.80 -7.20
N SER A 41 -1.30 0.27 -6.01
CA SER A 41 -0.84 -1.04 -5.57
C SER A 41 -1.42 -2.17 -6.43
N ALA A 42 -2.69 -2.08 -6.80
CA ALA A 42 -3.31 -3.02 -7.72
C ALA A 42 -2.61 -3.02 -9.09
N TRP A 43 -2.25 -1.85 -9.58
CA TRP A 43 -1.52 -1.68 -10.84
C TRP A 43 -0.10 -2.27 -10.74
N GLU A 44 0.62 -1.98 -9.68
CA GLU A 44 1.94 -2.58 -9.42
C GLU A 44 1.88 -4.11 -9.44
N ILE A 45 0.89 -4.69 -8.76
CA ILE A 45 0.66 -6.14 -8.73
C ILE A 45 0.42 -6.68 -10.13
N ALA A 46 -0.43 -6.04 -10.91
CA ALA A 46 -0.74 -6.46 -12.28
C ALA A 46 0.52 -6.47 -13.16
N ILE A 47 1.37 -5.44 -13.04
CA ILE A 47 2.63 -5.37 -13.77
C ILE A 47 3.57 -6.50 -13.35
N LYS A 48 3.73 -6.75 -12.06
CA LYS A 48 4.62 -7.80 -11.54
C LYS A 48 4.15 -9.19 -11.95
N VAL A 49 2.86 -9.44 -11.97
CA VAL A 49 2.29 -10.71 -12.45
C VAL A 49 2.62 -10.88 -13.95
N GLY A 50 2.43 -9.83 -14.75
CA GLY A 50 2.73 -9.86 -16.18
C GLY A 50 4.21 -10.10 -16.48
N LEU A 51 5.12 -9.67 -15.59
CA LEU A 51 6.56 -9.88 -15.71
C LEU A 51 7.03 -11.21 -15.10
N GLY A 52 6.14 -12.02 -14.55
CA GLY A 52 6.48 -13.26 -13.89
C GLY A 52 7.19 -13.09 -12.55
N LYS A 53 7.14 -11.89 -11.95
CA LYS A 53 7.79 -11.59 -10.67
C LYS A 53 6.89 -11.83 -9.45
N LEU A 54 5.61 -12.04 -9.69
CA LEU A 54 4.61 -12.32 -8.66
C LEU A 54 3.62 -13.35 -9.20
N ALA A 55 3.33 -14.37 -8.41
CA ALA A 55 2.33 -15.39 -8.75
C ALA A 55 1.06 -15.17 -7.93
N LEU A 56 -0.09 -15.19 -8.60
CA LEU A 56 -1.40 -15.19 -7.99
C LEU A 56 -2.13 -16.47 -8.39
N PRO A 57 -3.14 -16.91 -7.59
CA PRO A 57 -3.90 -18.13 -7.90
C PRO A 57 -4.82 -18.02 -9.13
N GLY A 58 -4.93 -16.84 -9.73
CA GLY A 58 -5.75 -16.60 -10.92
C GLY A 58 -5.45 -15.24 -11.54
N PRO A 59 -6.21 -14.80 -12.55
CA PRO A 59 -6.01 -13.51 -13.20
C PRO A 59 -6.12 -12.36 -12.18
N PRO A 60 -5.23 -11.34 -12.27
CA PRO A 60 -5.26 -10.23 -11.31
C PRO A 60 -6.61 -9.51 -11.21
N GLU A 61 -7.30 -9.33 -12.33
CA GLU A 61 -8.59 -8.63 -12.38
C GLU A 61 -9.68 -9.30 -11.55
N ASP A 62 -9.59 -10.63 -11.35
CA ASP A 62 -10.53 -11.39 -10.53
C ASP A 62 -9.98 -11.62 -9.12
N THR A 63 -8.69 -11.90 -9.03
CA THR A 63 -8.03 -12.32 -7.79
C THR A 63 -7.82 -11.16 -6.82
N VAL A 64 -7.35 -10.01 -7.31
CA VAL A 64 -7.06 -8.85 -6.44
C VAL A 64 -8.33 -8.33 -5.77
N PRO A 65 -9.45 -8.09 -6.48
CA PRO A 65 -10.69 -7.68 -5.80
C PRO A 65 -11.18 -8.69 -4.76
N ALA A 66 -11.09 -9.99 -5.05
CA ALA A 66 -11.50 -11.03 -4.11
C ALA A 66 -10.62 -11.03 -2.84
N LEU A 67 -9.31 -10.87 -3.00
CA LEU A 67 -8.39 -10.77 -1.86
C LEU A 67 -8.60 -9.48 -1.06
N MET A 68 -8.97 -8.39 -1.70
CA MET A 68 -9.31 -7.14 -1.01
C MET A 68 -10.52 -7.33 -0.10
N VAL A 69 -11.58 -7.96 -0.61
CA VAL A 69 -12.78 -8.27 0.20
C VAL A 69 -12.40 -9.18 1.37
N ARG A 70 -11.65 -10.22 1.10
CA ARG A 70 -11.23 -11.21 2.10
C ARG A 70 -10.36 -10.58 3.20
N SER A 71 -9.49 -9.65 2.86
CA SER A 71 -8.62 -8.95 3.82
C SER A 71 -9.27 -7.70 4.41
N ALA A 72 -10.49 -7.38 4.02
CA ALA A 72 -11.27 -6.24 4.51
C ALA A 72 -10.56 -4.89 4.30
N VAL A 73 -9.79 -4.74 3.21
CA VAL A 73 -9.19 -3.45 2.86
C VAL A 73 -10.16 -2.62 2.02
N THR A 74 -10.11 -1.30 2.24
CA THR A 74 -10.93 -0.34 1.50
C THR A 74 -10.15 0.17 0.29
N PRO A 75 -10.74 0.21 -0.91
CA PRO A 75 -10.05 0.76 -2.07
C PRO A 75 -9.87 2.27 -1.97
N LEU A 76 -8.69 2.75 -2.37
CA LEU A 76 -8.38 4.17 -2.53
C LEU A 76 -8.02 4.44 -3.98
N SER A 77 -8.86 5.22 -4.68
CA SER A 77 -8.63 5.59 -6.07
C SER A 77 -7.46 6.56 -6.20
N VAL A 78 -6.73 6.48 -7.32
CA VAL A 78 -5.73 7.48 -7.68
C VAL A 78 -6.41 8.58 -8.47
N THR A 79 -6.35 9.82 -7.96
CA THR A 79 -6.89 11.00 -8.62
C THR A 79 -5.79 11.74 -9.37
N HIS A 80 -6.18 12.70 -10.23
CA HIS A 80 -5.22 13.61 -10.87
C HIS A 80 -4.41 14.37 -9.82
N ARG A 81 -5.05 14.82 -8.74
CA ARG A 81 -4.38 15.52 -7.65
C ARG A 81 -3.29 14.68 -7.01
N HIS A 82 -3.56 13.40 -6.76
CA HIS A 82 -2.56 12.46 -6.25
C HIS A 82 -1.38 12.34 -7.22
N ALA A 83 -1.66 12.09 -8.49
CA ALA A 83 -0.64 11.87 -9.50
C ALA A 83 0.25 13.12 -9.69
N LEU A 84 -0.35 14.30 -9.73
CA LEU A 84 0.37 15.56 -9.93
C LEU A 84 1.18 15.96 -8.69
N ARG A 85 0.75 15.60 -7.50
CA ARG A 85 1.47 15.85 -6.25
C ARG A 85 2.86 15.21 -6.24
N VAL A 86 3.06 14.12 -6.95
CA VAL A 86 4.36 13.45 -7.06
C VAL A 86 5.46 14.40 -7.53
N ALA A 87 5.15 15.36 -8.41
CA ALA A 87 6.12 16.34 -8.90
C ALA A 87 6.70 17.24 -7.80
N ALA A 88 5.96 17.44 -6.71
CA ALA A 88 6.39 18.26 -5.58
C ALA A 88 7.19 17.50 -4.52
N LEU A 89 7.30 16.17 -4.64
CA LEU A 89 8.02 15.37 -3.67
C LEU A 89 9.53 15.47 -3.86
N PRO A 90 10.33 15.55 -2.76
CA PRO A 90 11.78 15.43 -2.86
C PRO A 90 12.19 14.05 -3.43
N PRO A 91 13.36 13.97 -4.09
CA PRO A 91 13.78 12.73 -4.76
C PRO A 91 14.47 11.73 -3.80
N HIS A 92 13.83 11.39 -2.68
CA HIS A 92 14.36 10.45 -1.70
C HIS A 92 14.24 8.99 -2.13
N HIS A 93 13.30 8.69 -3.01
CA HIS A 93 13.03 7.35 -3.52
C HIS A 93 12.83 7.42 -5.04
N ARG A 94 13.21 6.33 -5.75
CA ARG A 94 13.08 6.27 -7.22
C ARG A 94 11.83 5.54 -7.68
N ASP A 95 11.26 4.68 -6.84
CA ASP A 95 10.11 3.87 -7.20
C ASP A 95 8.87 4.76 -7.37
N PRO A 96 8.29 4.82 -8.58
CA PRO A 96 7.13 5.68 -8.83
C PRO A 96 5.89 5.24 -8.07
N PHE A 97 5.73 3.95 -7.80
CA PHE A 97 4.58 3.45 -7.02
C PHE A 97 4.66 3.91 -5.57
N ASP A 98 5.83 3.78 -4.94
CA ASP A 98 6.04 4.23 -3.57
C ASP A 98 5.88 5.75 -3.44
N ARG A 99 6.39 6.50 -4.41
CA ARG A 99 6.22 7.97 -4.43
C ARG A 99 4.75 8.36 -4.56
N LEU A 100 3.98 7.63 -5.35
CA LEU A 100 2.55 7.87 -5.49
C LEU A 100 1.79 7.57 -4.18
N LEU A 101 2.16 6.52 -3.46
CA LEU A 101 1.60 6.23 -2.15
C LEU A 101 1.90 7.36 -1.15
N VAL A 102 3.11 7.91 -1.17
CA VAL A 102 3.47 9.07 -0.34
C VAL A 102 2.58 10.28 -0.68
N ALA A 103 2.39 10.57 -1.97
CA ALA A 103 1.53 11.65 -2.41
C ALA A 103 0.09 11.47 -1.93
N GLN A 104 -0.44 10.26 -2.03
CA GLN A 104 -1.78 9.94 -1.52
C GLN A 104 -1.88 10.11 -0.01
N ALA A 105 -0.89 9.61 0.73
CA ALA A 105 -0.86 9.75 2.19
C ALA A 105 -0.85 11.21 2.62
N GLN A 106 -0.09 12.07 1.92
CA GLN A 106 -0.06 13.52 2.21
C GLN A 106 -1.42 14.17 1.94
N ILE A 107 -2.00 13.93 0.78
CA ILE A 107 -3.25 14.59 0.36
C ILE A 107 -4.43 14.11 1.21
N GLU A 108 -4.50 12.83 1.51
CA GLU A 108 -5.60 12.24 2.28
C GLU A 108 -5.36 12.29 3.79
N ASP A 109 -4.21 12.83 4.20
CA ASP A 109 -3.79 12.89 5.61
C ASP A 109 -3.86 11.53 6.30
N LEU A 110 -3.23 10.53 5.68
CA LEU A 110 -3.19 9.16 6.18
C LEU A 110 -1.79 8.77 6.62
N PRO A 111 -1.65 8.04 7.74
CA PRO A 111 -0.41 7.33 8.02
C PRO A 111 -0.15 6.28 6.95
N LEU A 112 1.11 6.04 6.64
CA LEU A 112 1.56 5.02 5.69
C LEU A 112 2.19 3.84 6.43
N LEU A 113 1.60 2.66 6.29
CA LEU A 113 2.10 1.42 6.87
C LEU A 113 3.08 0.79 5.87
N THR A 114 4.37 0.83 6.19
CA THR A 114 5.44 0.35 5.30
C THR A 114 6.62 -0.19 6.08
N ALA A 115 7.35 -1.12 5.46
CA ALA A 115 8.62 -1.63 5.96
C ALA A 115 9.84 -0.97 5.28
N ASP A 116 9.62 -0.11 4.28
CA ASP A 116 10.70 0.52 3.51
C ASP A 116 11.25 1.73 4.27
N PRO A 117 12.53 1.67 4.72
CA PRO A 117 13.14 2.77 5.48
C PRO A 117 13.33 4.04 4.65
N GLN A 118 13.39 3.96 3.31
CA GLN A 118 13.55 5.13 2.45
C GLN A 118 12.34 6.06 2.50
N LEU A 119 11.16 5.53 2.81
CA LEU A 119 9.93 6.33 2.88
C LEU A 119 9.88 7.23 4.12
N ARG A 120 10.71 6.96 5.13
CA ARG A 120 10.81 7.81 6.34
C ARG A 120 11.32 9.21 6.07
N ALA A 121 12.00 9.42 4.94
CA ALA A 121 12.52 10.74 4.57
C ALA A 121 11.44 11.70 4.10
N TYR A 122 10.25 11.22 3.75
CA TYR A 122 9.14 12.04 3.30
C TYR A 122 8.30 12.57 4.46
N ASP A 123 7.61 13.68 4.21
CA ASP A 123 6.70 14.31 5.16
C ASP A 123 5.37 13.55 5.24
N VAL A 124 5.41 12.38 5.81
CA VAL A 124 4.24 11.52 6.10
C VAL A 124 4.47 10.82 7.43
N LYS A 125 3.39 10.51 8.13
CA LYS A 125 3.49 9.67 9.31
C LYS A 125 3.72 8.22 8.87
N ILE A 126 4.85 7.65 9.25
CA ILE A 126 5.17 6.26 8.98
C ILE A 126 4.77 5.40 10.18
N VAL A 127 4.05 4.32 9.87
CA VAL A 127 3.81 3.22 10.81
C VAL A 127 4.69 2.06 10.35
N PRO A 128 5.69 1.65 11.13
CA PRO A 128 6.58 0.56 10.75
C PRO A 128 5.84 -0.78 10.68
N ALA A 129 6.09 -1.50 9.61
CA ALA A 129 5.46 -2.80 9.39
C ALA A 129 6.36 -3.99 9.77
#